data_885b574eb785fd65ef383d092aa86fcd
#
_entry.id   885b574eb785fd65ef383d092aa86fcd
#
_cell.length_a   1.000
_cell.length_b   1.000
_cell.length_c   1.000
_cell.angle_alpha   90.00
_cell.angle_beta   90.00
_cell.angle_gamma   90.00
#
_symmetry.space_group_name_H-M   'P 1'
#
loop_
_entity.id
_entity.type
_entity.pdbx_description
1 polymer ?
#
loop_
_entity_poly.entity_id
_entity_poly.type
_entity_poly.pdbx_seq_one_letter_code
_entity_poly.pdbx_strand_id
1 'polypeptide(L)'
;MWRPFRLGSALALLMAGLLLAVACAPVLEEELPPTAAPVAVPITLIADGQTRALLTTAATVDGVLAEAGLAVAPADEVTPPLIAPMTAAGGAPLVITVVRVTETTEVIPEAIPFGRQIVRSTELSPDDPPRLLQTGEPGLSEVTVRIVYRDGLEVERWPTSTTVIEPARDEIVMIGVAGERDRMTFAGLLATIDDGRAILLDGATDAPRQIAIEGTLDGRVFQLSPDGAFLLYTSGESDAVSFRNALWLIATAPDAVARPLNIENVLWAGWDPAATTPRIAYTTARSTTLPPGWEANNDLWLLELPVEGPQPAPVRLVESYATAYAWWGGQYAWSADGRLAYAFANEVGVLAMPTAEEAALLDPTTAGAPQRTVLHTFTPFDTEADWAWVPALGWSADGRFLAFTDHAGDDSDTGARFDLRLADVAAGNQTALVENAGIWAFVHWSPGDGRIAYLSATDPAAGQDSAYALWLADSDGSEARRLYPPEGESGSFARAQPLAWGPDADRLAFIFDDALHILELSSGEVYRADRDDTISSHPTWAPYGPAAGN
;
A
#
# COMPACT_ATOMS: atom_id res chain seq x y z
N MET A 1 -11.79 -20.58 39.02
CA MET A 1 -12.27 -20.25 40.37
C MET A 1 -12.20 -18.74 40.51
N TRP A 2 -13.29 -18.07 40.32
CA TRP A 2 -13.83 -16.88 40.97
C TRP A 2 -14.90 -16.28 40.06
N ARG A 3 -16.06 -16.08 40.70
CA ARG A 3 -17.37 -15.79 40.12
C ARG A 3 -17.61 -14.29 39.89
N PRO A 4 -18.70 -13.95 39.16
CA PRO A 4 -19.01 -12.58 38.73
C PRO A 4 -19.82 -11.81 39.78
N PHE A 5 -19.75 -10.48 39.69
CA PHE A 5 -20.61 -9.60 40.51
C PHE A 5 -21.76 -9.05 39.64
N ARG A 6 -22.96 -9.39 40.04
CA ARG A 6 -24.24 -8.75 39.69
C ARG A 6 -24.58 -7.72 40.77
N LEU A 7 -25.11 -6.57 40.37
CA LEU A 7 -26.07 -5.76 41.15
C LEU A 7 -26.76 -4.88 40.10
N GLY A 8 -28.04 -4.75 39.93
CA GLY A 8 -29.23 -5.06 40.75
C GLY A 8 -29.76 -3.78 41.42
N SER A 9 -30.96 -3.37 41.06
CA SER A 9 -31.91 -2.49 41.76
C SER A 9 -32.31 -1.28 40.91
N ALA A 10 -33.50 -1.18 40.29
CA ALA A 10 -34.85 -1.11 40.86
C ALA A 10 -35.08 0.18 41.71
N LEU A 11 -35.84 1.11 41.15
CA LEU A 11 -36.70 1.93 41.96
C LEU A 11 -38.01 2.26 41.22
N ALA A 12 -39.08 1.88 41.86
CA ALA A 12 -40.46 1.96 41.44
C ALA A 12 -41.14 3.21 42.02
N LEU A 13 -42.23 3.62 41.37
CA LEU A 13 -43.45 4.26 41.90
C LEU A 13 -43.34 5.62 42.61
N LEU A 14 -44.06 6.58 42.06
CA LEU A 14 -44.98 7.39 42.86
C LEU A 14 -46.18 7.83 42.01
N MET A 15 -47.35 7.23 42.31
CA MET A 15 -48.68 7.70 42.03
C MET A 15 -48.98 8.91 42.93
N ALA A 16 -49.60 9.94 42.38
CA ALA A 16 -50.56 10.76 43.16
C ALA A 16 -51.52 11.40 42.20
N GLY A 17 -52.77 11.06 42.38
CA GLY A 17 -53.92 11.56 41.70
C GLY A 17 -54.35 12.93 42.23
N LEU A 18 -55.08 13.61 41.40
CA LEU A 18 -55.99 14.64 41.85
C LEU A 18 -57.25 14.60 40.98
N LEU A 19 -58.35 14.18 41.61
CA LEU A 19 -59.73 14.30 41.18
C LEU A 19 -60.23 15.71 41.51
N LEU A 20 -61.19 16.20 40.70
CA LEU A 20 -62.24 17.22 40.85
C LEU A 20 -62.11 18.30 39.79
N ALA A 21 -63.11 18.67 39.03
CA ALA A 21 -64.56 18.81 39.25
C ALA A 21 -65.23 18.95 37.88
N VAL A 22 -66.43 18.43 37.86
CA VAL A 22 -67.43 18.58 36.79
C VAL A 22 -67.96 20.03 36.74
N ALA A 23 -67.94 20.64 35.56
CA ALA A 23 -68.81 21.77 35.23
C ALA A 23 -69.45 21.51 33.86
N CYS A 24 -70.71 21.24 33.85
CA CYS A 24 -71.55 21.21 32.65
C CYS A 24 -71.63 22.61 32.03
N ALA A 25 -71.22 22.71 30.78
CA ALA A 25 -71.65 23.78 29.90
C ALA A 25 -72.29 23.18 28.62
N PRO A 26 -73.32 23.74 28.04
CA PRO A 26 -74.08 23.12 26.97
C PRO A 26 -73.25 23.13 25.69
N VAL A 27 -73.17 21.93 25.06
CA VAL A 27 -72.61 21.73 23.74
C VAL A 27 -73.50 22.44 22.72
N LEU A 28 -73.00 23.48 22.11
CA LEU A 28 -73.53 23.97 20.84
C LEU A 28 -73.11 22.96 19.79
N GLU A 29 -74.04 22.26 19.18
CA GLU A 29 -73.82 21.47 17.96
C GLU A 29 -73.45 22.46 16.85
N GLU A 30 -72.12 22.50 16.57
CA GLU A 30 -71.58 23.12 15.36
C GLU A 30 -71.83 22.13 14.22
N GLU A 31 -72.81 22.42 13.36
CA GLU A 31 -73.04 21.69 12.11
C GLU A 31 -71.73 21.72 11.29
N LEU A 32 -71.06 20.57 11.21
CA LEU A 32 -69.99 20.38 10.26
C LEU A 32 -70.49 20.66 8.83
N PRO A 33 -69.75 21.47 8.06
CA PRO A 33 -70.14 21.72 6.66
C PRO A 33 -70.12 20.35 5.92
N PRO A 34 -71.01 20.17 4.94
CA PRO A 34 -71.11 18.95 4.19
C PRO A 34 -69.78 18.62 3.57
N THR A 35 -69.25 17.46 3.90
CA THR A 35 -68.03 16.91 3.30
C THR A 35 -68.23 16.93 1.79
N ALA A 36 -67.43 17.75 1.10
CA ALA A 36 -67.47 17.82 -0.37
C ALA A 36 -67.25 16.38 -0.91
N ALA A 37 -68.12 15.96 -1.81
CA ALA A 37 -67.97 14.65 -2.44
C ALA A 37 -66.56 14.55 -3.05
N PRO A 38 -65.86 13.45 -2.88
CA PRO A 38 -64.52 13.29 -3.41
C PRO A 38 -64.53 13.51 -4.92
N VAL A 39 -63.71 14.45 -5.38
CA VAL A 39 -63.57 14.75 -6.82
C VAL A 39 -62.74 13.64 -7.45
N ALA A 40 -63.33 12.95 -8.43
CA ALA A 40 -62.60 11.90 -9.14
C ALA A 40 -61.47 12.51 -9.98
N VAL A 41 -60.27 12.01 -9.82
CA VAL A 41 -59.04 12.43 -10.50
C VAL A 41 -58.74 11.46 -11.65
N PRO A 42 -58.51 11.92 -12.88
CA PRO A 42 -58.10 11.08 -13.98
C PRO A 42 -56.62 10.68 -13.81
N ILE A 43 -56.31 9.40 -13.94
CA ILE A 43 -54.97 8.84 -13.86
C ILE A 43 -54.68 7.95 -15.05
N THR A 44 -53.40 7.77 -15.34
CA THR A 44 -52.90 6.73 -16.24
C THR A 44 -52.04 5.75 -15.42
N LEU A 45 -52.48 4.51 -15.34
CA LEU A 45 -51.76 3.44 -14.65
C LEU A 45 -51.02 2.61 -15.70
N ILE A 46 -49.71 2.50 -15.54
CA ILE A 46 -48.80 1.66 -16.35
C ILE A 46 -48.28 0.55 -15.45
N ALA A 47 -48.69 -0.68 -15.69
CA ALA A 47 -48.25 -1.86 -14.94
C ALA A 47 -48.41 -3.10 -15.78
N ASP A 48 -47.51 -4.10 -15.57
CA ASP A 48 -47.55 -5.42 -16.23
C ASP A 48 -47.66 -5.31 -17.77
N GLY A 49 -46.94 -4.36 -18.36
CA GLY A 49 -46.95 -4.08 -19.82
C GLY A 49 -48.25 -3.48 -20.34
N GLN A 50 -49.21 -3.08 -19.46
CA GLN A 50 -50.48 -2.48 -19.84
C GLN A 50 -50.60 -1.03 -19.37
N THR A 51 -51.23 -0.24 -20.21
CA THR A 51 -51.59 1.16 -19.85
C THR A 51 -53.11 1.25 -19.71
N ARG A 52 -53.59 1.69 -18.56
CA ARG A 52 -55.02 1.85 -18.23
C ARG A 52 -55.32 3.29 -17.81
N ALA A 53 -56.32 3.87 -18.42
CA ALA A 53 -56.87 5.16 -17.95
C ALA A 53 -58.00 4.89 -16.95
N LEU A 54 -57.91 5.45 -15.75
CA LEU A 54 -58.85 5.23 -14.64
C LEU A 54 -59.28 6.60 -14.06
N LEU A 55 -60.45 6.60 -13.43
CA LEU A 55 -60.90 7.69 -12.55
C LEU A 55 -60.89 7.18 -11.13
N THR A 56 -60.20 7.86 -10.24
CA THR A 56 -60.05 7.44 -8.84
C THR A 56 -60.48 8.53 -7.87
N THR A 57 -60.98 8.12 -6.73
CA THR A 57 -61.23 8.96 -5.57
C THR A 57 -60.26 8.67 -4.41
N ALA A 58 -59.32 7.80 -4.63
CA ALA A 58 -58.30 7.45 -3.64
C ALA A 58 -57.42 8.68 -3.28
N ALA A 59 -57.02 8.77 -2.02
CA ALA A 59 -56.21 9.87 -1.51
C ALA A 59 -54.71 9.69 -1.79
N THR A 60 -54.26 8.48 -2.05
CA THR A 60 -52.83 8.11 -2.24
C THR A 60 -52.66 7.14 -3.40
N VAL A 61 -51.41 7.02 -3.90
CA VAL A 61 -51.06 6.06 -4.97
C VAL A 61 -51.40 4.62 -4.53
N ASP A 62 -51.15 4.24 -3.28
CA ASP A 62 -51.49 2.91 -2.74
C ASP A 62 -53.00 2.65 -2.84
N GLY A 63 -53.82 3.62 -2.49
CA GLY A 63 -55.28 3.51 -2.63
C GLY A 63 -55.71 3.30 -4.08
N VAL A 64 -55.08 3.96 -5.06
CA VAL A 64 -55.36 3.79 -6.48
C VAL A 64 -55.02 2.38 -6.94
N LEU A 65 -53.87 1.83 -6.52
CA LEU A 65 -53.44 0.50 -6.87
C LEU A 65 -54.39 -0.55 -6.28
N ALA A 66 -54.84 -0.35 -5.04
CA ALA A 66 -55.86 -1.19 -4.40
C ALA A 66 -57.22 -1.13 -5.15
N GLU A 67 -57.70 0.06 -5.56
CA GLU A 67 -58.91 0.21 -6.38
C GLU A 67 -58.77 -0.48 -7.74
N ALA A 68 -57.58 -0.44 -8.35
CA ALA A 68 -57.27 -1.11 -9.61
C ALA A 68 -57.08 -2.65 -9.46
N GLY A 69 -57.10 -3.18 -8.23
CA GLY A 69 -56.89 -4.57 -7.95
C GLY A 69 -55.45 -5.04 -8.18
N LEU A 70 -54.47 -4.12 -8.13
CA LEU A 70 -53.06 -4.37 -8.39
C LEU A 70 -52.30 -4.51 -7.07
N ALA A 71 -51.85 -5.73 -6.78
CA ALA A 71 -50.96 -5.97 -5.63
C ALA A 71 -49.53 -5.58 -6.00
N VAL A 72 -48.84 -4.93 -5.08
CA VAL A 72 -47.44 -4.51 -5.22
C VAL A 72 -46.60 -5.31 -4.23
N ALA A 73 -45.53 -5.94 -4.73
CA ALA A 73 -44.56 -6.64 -3.88
C ALA A 73 -43.58 -5.64 -3.24
N PRO A 74 -42.95 -5.99 -2.11
CA PRO A 74 -42.02 -5.08 -1.43
C PRO A 74 -40.83 -4.61 -2.26
N ALA A 75 -40.44 -5.40 -3.26
CA ALA A 75 -39.34 -5.08 -4.18
C ALA A 75 -39.78 -4.29 -5.41
N ASP A 76 -41.11 -4.20 -5.72
CA ASP A 76 -41.60 -3.48 -6.88
C ASP A 76 -41.34 -1.96 -6.75
N GLU A 77 -40.99 -1.32 -7.83
CA GLU A 77 -40.77 0.11 -7.90
C GLU A 77 -42.06 0.83 -8.36
N VAL A 78 -42.54 1.73 -7.53
CA VAL A 78 -43.75 2.52 -7.83
C VAL A 78 -43.40 3.99 -7.92
N THR A 79 -43.74 4.60 -9.05
CA THR A 79 -43.54 6.03 -9.29
C THR A 79 -44.87 6.68 -9.68
N PRO A 80 -45.36 7.71 -8.93
CA PRO A 80 -44.85 8.26 -7.65
C PRO A 80 -44.91 7.24 -6.49
N PRO A 81 -44.21 7.48 -5.35
CA PRO A 81 -44.21 6.56 -4.21
C PRO A 81 -45.62 6.28 -3.67
N LEU A 82 -45.84 5.08 -3.09
CA LEU A 82 -47.16 4.63 -2.59
C LEU A 82 -47.87 5.62 -1.68
N ILE A 83 -47.15 6.37 -0.87
CA ILE A 83 -47.69 7.39 0.05
C ILE A 83 -47.97 8.74 -0.59
N ALA A 84 -47.62 8.92 -1.88
CA ALA A 84 -47.80 10.19 -2.55
C ALA A 84 -49.28 10.56 -2.65
N PRO A 85 -49.65 11.81 -2.33
CA PRO A 85 -51.05 12.25 -2.39
C PRO A 85 -51.52 12.42 -3.84
N MET A 86 -52.75 12.05 -4.11
CA MET A 86 -53.40 12.15 -5.41
C MET A 86 -53.89 13.59 -5.64
N THR A 87 -52.99 14.55 -5.79
CA THR A 87 -53.30 15.94 -6.10
C THR A 87 -53.04 16.21 -7.56
N ALA A 88 -54.09 16.52 -8.32
CA ALA A 88 -53.98 16.94 -9.71
C ALA A 88 -53.34 18.35 -9.79
N ALA A 89 -52.07 18.42 -10.14
CA ALA A 89 -51.44 19.68 -10.50
C ALA A 89 -51.67 19.95 -11.99
N GLY A 90 -52.54 20.94 -12.32
CA GLY A 90 -52.57 21.54 -13.64
C GLY A 90 -53.30 20.77 -14.76
N GLY A 91 -54.26 19.88 -14.46
CA GLY A 91 -55.20 19.33 -15.47
C GLY A 91 -54.67 18.23 -16.38
N ALA A 92 -53.42 17.78 -16.22
CA ALA A 92 -52.90 16.57 -16.87
C ALA A 92 -53.16 15.33 -16.01
N PRO A 93 -53.52 14.14 -16.60
CA PRO A 93 -53.67 12.90 -15.84
C PRO A 93 -52.33 12.54 -15.15
N LEU A 94 -52.39 12.21 -13.86
CA LEU A 94 -51.24 11.72 -13.12
C LEU A 94 -50.88 10.33 -13.65
N VAL A 95 -49.61 10.13 -13.98
CA VAL A 95 -49.10 8.82 -14.43
C VAL A 95 -48.54 8.07 -13.23
N ILE A 96 -49.06 6.85 -13.00
CA ILE A 96 -48.54 5.93 -12.00
C ILE A 96 -47.89 4.75 -12.77
N THR A 97 -46.63 4.55 -12.53
CA THR A 97 -45.87 3.43 -13.12
C THR A 97 -45.49 2.43 -12.04
N VAL A 98 -45.77 1.15 -12.27
CA VAL A 98 -45.36 0.06 -11.44
C VAL A 98 -44.42 -0.83 -12.25
N VAL A 99 -43.17 -0.93 -11.84
CA VAL A 99 -42.15 -1.81 -12.41
C VAL A 99 -42.03 -3.03 -11.52
N ARG A 100 -42.23 -4.22 -12.08
CA ARG A 100 -42.08 -5.48 -11.34
C ARG A 100 -40.63 -5.82 -11.16
N VAL A 101 -40.17 -5.92 -9.91
CA VAL A 101 -38.82 -6.33 -9.60
C VAL A 101 -38.82 -7.75 -9.05
N THR A 102 -38.13 -8.65 -9.73
CA THR A 102 -37.92 -10.03 -9.26
C THR A 102 -36.46 -10.38 -9.24
N GLU A 103 -36.07 -11.17 -8.27
CA GLU A 103 -34.69 -11.61 -8.11
C GLU A 103 -34.63 -13.13 -8.18
N THR A 104 -33.60 -13.62 -8.81
CA THR A 104 -33.28 -15.05 -8.85
C THR A 104 -31.80 -15.26 -8.58
N THR A 105 -31.45 -16.45 -8.16
CA THR A 105 -30.05 -16.88 -8.04
C THR A 105 -29.80 -18.03 -9.00
N GLU A 106 -28.66 -17.93 -9.68
CA GLU A 106 -28.17 -18.98 -10.59
C GLU A 106 -26.80 -19.43 -10.10
N VAL A 107 -26.54 -20.74 -10.13
CA VAL A 107 -25.20 -21.28 -9.82
C VAL A 107 -24.55 -21.67 -11.12
N ILE A 108 -23.40 -21.08 -11.39
CA ILE A 108 -22.65 -21.27 -12.65
C ILE A 108 -21.33 -21.95 -12.30
N PRO A 109 -21.04 -23.12 -12.88
CA PRO A 109 -19.73 -23.72 -12.75
C PRO A 109 -18.69 -22.92 -13.54
N GLU A 110 -17.57 -22.59 -12.88
CA GLU A 110 -16.46 -21.87 -13.48
C GLU A 110 -15.16 -22.64 -13.27
N ALA A 111 -14.36 -22.76 -14.32
CA ALA A 111 -13.07 -23.42 -14.22
C ALA A 111 -12.05 -22.48 -13.58
N ILE A 112 -11.37 -22.96 -12.56
CA ILE A 112 -10.24 -22.25 -11.94
C ILE A 112 -8.99 -22.61 -12.77
N PRO A 113 -8.34 -21.64 -13.42
CA PRO A 113 -7.12 -21.91 -14.17
C PRO A 113 -6.02 -22.38 -13.20
N PHE A 114 -5.20 -23.31 -13.62
CA PHE A 114 -4.00 -23.70 -12.89
C PHE A 114 -2.85 -22.75 -13.19
N GLY A 115 -1.97 -22.54 -12.18
CA GLY A 115 -0.71 -21.83 -12.31
C GLY A 115 0.38 -22.72 -12.91
N ARG A 116 1.51 -22.10 -13.28
CA ARG A 116 2.72 -22.83 -13.67
C ARG A 116 3.82 -22.47 -12.66
N GLN A 117 4.41 -23.48 -12.04
CA GLN A 117 5.59 -23.37 -11.20
C GLN A 117 6.83 -23.87 -11.96
N ILE A 118 7.91 -23.08 -11.89
CA ILE A 118 9.17 -23.44 -12.52
C ILE A 118 10.17 -23.81 -11.43
N VAL A 119 10.64 -25.05 -11.50
CA VAL A 119 11.72 -25.56 -10.64
C VAL A 119 13.04 -25.50 -11.43
N ARG A 120 14.00 -24.74 -10.92
CA ARG A 120 15.34 -24.67 -11.48
C ARG A 120 16.20 -25.78 -10.93
N SER A 121 16.91 -26.49 -11.78
CA SER A 121 17.75 -27.63 -11.37
C SER A 121 19.03 -27.72 -12.21
N THR A 122 20.13 -27.98 -11.51
CA THR A 122 21.43 -28.32 -12.14
C THR A 122 21.46 -29.73 -12.72
N GLU A 123 20.41 -30.52 -12.56
CA GLU A 123 20.27 -31.85 -13.20
C GLU A 123 19.99 -31.77 -14.71
N LEU A 124 19.54 -30.60 -15.18
CA LEU A 124 19.33 -30.33 -16.60
C LEU A 124 20.32 -29.24 -17.05
N SER A 125 20.78 -29.35 -18.28
CA SER A 125 21.52 -28.26 -18.92
C SER A 125 20.58 -27.08 -19.25
N PRO A 126 21.03 -25.81 -19.24
CA PRO A 126 20.22 -24.67 -19.71
C PRO A 126 19.67 -24.86 -21.13
N ASP A 127 20.41 -25.60 -21.98
CA ASP A 127 20.01 -25.90 -23.35
C ASP A 127 19.06 -27.12 -23.47
N ASP A 128 18.81 -27.83 -22.37
CA ASP A 128 17.88 -28.96 -22.37
C ASP A 128 16.42 -28.48 -22.40
N PRO A 129 15.52 -29.18 -23.10
CA PRO A 129 14.12 -28.81 -23.08
C PRO A 129 13.54 -28.94 -21.66
N PRO A 130 12.62 -28.05 -21.27
CA PRO A 130 11.95 -28.11 -19.98
C PRO A 130 11.34 -29.48 -19.70
N ARG A 131 11.53 -30.01 -18.51
CA ARG A 131 10.99 -31.30 -18.07
C ARG A 131 9.74 -31.11 -17.24
N LEU A 132 8.61 -31.63 -17.71
CA LEU A 132 7.36 -31.61 -16.97
C LEU A 132 7.44 -32.55 -15.76
N LEU A 133 7.34 -32.02 -14.55
CA LEU A 133 7.31 -32.78 -13.29
C LEU A 133 5.88 -33.08 -12.86
N GLN A 134 4.97 -32.14 -13.06
CA GLN A 134 3.55 -32.27 -12.73
C GLN A 134 2.71 -31.62 -13.82
N THR A 135 1.71 -32.32 -14.31
CA THR A 135 0.72 -31.74 -15.24
C THR A 135 -0.26 -30.86 -14.46
N GLY A 136 -0.51 -29.66 -14.96
CA GLY A 136 -1.54 -28.78 -14.42
C GLY A 136 -2.94 -29.33 -14.70
N GLU A 137 -3.82 -29.20 -13.72
CA GLU A 137 -5.22 -29.58 -13.82
C GLU A 137 -6.08 -28.40 -13.37
N PRO A 138 -7.02 -27.91 -14.22
CA PRO A 138 -7.89 -26.82 -13.82
C PRO A 138 -8.80 -27.29 -12.69
N GLY A 139 -9.03 -26.42 -11.72
CA GLY A 139 -10.01 -26.60 -10.66
C GLY A 139 -11.42 -26.27 -11.13
N LEU A 140 -12.38 -26.42 -10.24
CA LEU A 140 -13.79 -26.09 -10.47
C LEU A 140 -14.30 -25.27 -9.28
N SER A 141 -14.91 -24.14 -9.56
CA SER A 141 -15.69 -23.37 -8.62
C SER A 141 -17.15 -23.26 -9.05
N GLU A 142 -18.01 -23.04 -8.09
CA GLU A 142 -19.40 -22.66 -8.33
C GLU A 142 -19.56 -21.20 -7.92
N VAL A 143 -19.93 -20.36 -8.88
CA VAL A 143 -20.26 -18.96 -8.67
C VAL A 143 -21.77 -18.82 -8.55
N THR A 144 -22.24 -18.37 -7.40
CA THR A 144 -23.64 -18.01 -7.22
C THR A 144 -23.86 -16.60 -7.70
N VAL A 145 -24.66 -16.43 -8.72
CA VAL A 145 -24.95 -15.13 -9.34
C VAL A 145 -26.37 -14.74 -8.96
N ARG A 146 -26.52 -13.51 -8.47
CA ARG A 146 -27.82 -12.87 -8.26
C ARG A 146 -28.19 -12.10 -9.52
N ILE A 147 -29.42 -12.30 -9.98
CA ILE A 147 -29.95 -11.69 -11.19
C ILE A 147 -31.21 -10.92 -10.82
N VAL A 148 -31.27 -9.65 -11.19
CA VAL A 148 -32.44 -8.78 -10.99
C VAL A 148 -33.12 -8.54 -12.32
N TYR A 149 -34.42 -8.77 -12.33
CA TYR A 149 -35.27 -8.49 -13.47
C TYR A 149 -36.20 -7.32 -13.16
N ARG A 150 -36.36 -6.40 -14.10
CA ARG A 150 -37.39 -5.36 -14.11
C ARG A 150 -38.36 -5.61 -15.27
N ASP A 151 -39.63 -5.78 -14.96
CA ASP A 151 -40.68 -6.17 -15.92
C ASP A 151 -40.29 -7.40 -16.77
N GLY A 152 -39.59 -8.36 -16.15
CA GLY A 152 -39.15 -9.58 -16.80
C GLY A 152 -37.90 -9.45 -17.70
N LEU A 153 -37.29 -8.27 -17.77
CA LEU A 153 -36.02 -8.04 -18.45
C LEU A 153 -34.88 -8.04 -17.42
N GLU A 154 -33.83 -8.79 -17.68
CA GLU A 154 -32.61 -8.77 -16.88
C GLU A 154 -31.97 -7.38 -16.97
N VAL A 155 -31.75 -6.75 -15.81
CA VAL A 155 -31.16 -5.40 -15.71
C VAL A 155 -29.82 -5.42 -14.96
N GLU A 156 -29.65 -6.36 -14.04
CA GLU A 156 -28.44 -6.46 -13.23
C GLU A 156 -28.09 -7.91 -13.00
N ARG A 157 -26.81 -8.21 -13.00
CA ARG A 157 -26.25 -9.54 -12.73
C ARG A 157 -24.89 -9.36 -12.03
N TRP A 158 -24.74 -9.94 -10.84
CA TRP A 158 -23.44 -9.92 -10.14
C TRP A 158 -23.23 -11.17 -9.29
N PRO A 159 -21.98 -11.60 -9.13
CA PRO A 159 -21.64 -12.72 -8.25
C PRO A 159 -21.84 -12.35 -6.79
N THR A 160 -22.44 -13.25 -6.02
CA THR A 160 -22.68 -13.08 -4.57
C THR A 160 -21.80 -13.97 -3.71
N SER A 161 -21.37 -15.11 -4.24
CA SER A 161 -20.44 -16.00 -3.57
C SER A 161 -19.76 -16.93 -4.58
N THR A 162 -18.53 -17.29 -4.28
CA THR A 162 -17.78 -18.32 -5.02
C THR A 162 -17.40 -19.43 -4.06
N THR A 163 -17.68 -20.67 -4.42
CA THR A 163 -17.32 -21.85 -3.63
C THR A 163 -16.41 -22.73 -4.47
N VAL A 164 -15.19 -22.96 -3.99
CA VAL A 164 -14.27 -23.90 -4.64
C VAL A 164 -14.75 -25.32 -4.40
N ILE A 165 -15.06 -26.03 -5.46
CA ILE A 165 -15.51 -27.44 -5.44
C ILE A 165 -14.27 -28.35 -5.56
N GLU A 166 -13.38 -28.00 -6.48
CA GLU A 166 -12.13 -28.72 -6.70
C GLU A 166 -11.02 -27.70 -6.94
N PRO A 167 -9.98 -27.65 -6.08
CA PRO A 167 -8.89 -26.71 -6.27
C PRO A 167 -8.09 -27.03 -7.52
N ALA A 168 -7.62 -26.00 -8.21
CA ALA A 168 -6.68 -26.15 -9.32
C ALA A 168 -5.38 -26.82 -8.83
N ARG A 169 -4.74 -27.57 -9.69
CA ARG A 169 -3.44 -28.18 -9.45
C ARG A 169 -2.43 -27.60 -10.43
N ASP A 170 -1.43 -26.93 -9.90
CA ASP A 170 -0.43 -26.25 -10.73
C ASP A 170 0.39 -27.20 -11.60
N GLU A 171 0.77 -26.72 -12.77
CA GLU A 171 1.79 -27.35 -13.60
C GLU A 171 3.17 -27.07 -12.98
N ILE A 172 4.01 -28.10 -12.81
CA ILE A 172 5.38 -27.94 -12.34
C ILE A 172 6.33 -28.36 -13.46
N VAL A 173 7.16 -27.40 -13.89
CA VAL A 173 8.12 -27.60 -14.98
C VAL A 173 9.53 -27.38 -14.44
N MET A 174 10.43 -28.33 -14.65
CA MET A 174 11.84 -28.21 -14.34
C MET A 174 12.59 -27.67 -15.56
N ILE A 175 13.35 -26.60 -15.34
CA ILE A 175 14.28 -26.05 -16.33
C ILE A 175 15.72 -26.23 -15.88
N GLY A 176 16.64 -26.43 -16.82
CA GLY A 176 18.07 -26.49 -16.55
C GLY A 176 18.62 -25.11 -16.18
N VAL A 177 19.50 -25.11 -15.20
CA VAL A 177 20.35 -23.95 -14.91
C VAL A 177 21.81 -24.35 -15.05
N ALA A 178 22.68 -23.44 -15.46
CA ALA A 178 24.11 -23.70 -15.54
C ALA A 178 24.64 -24.14 -14.17
N GLY A 179 25.35 -25.27 -14.13
CA GLY A 179 25.94 -25.80 -12.90
C GLY A 179 27.13 -25.00 -12.38
N GLU A 180 27.77 -24.22 -13.24
CA GLU A 180 28.73 -23.17 -12.87
C GLU A 180 27.96 -21.84 -12.90
N ARG A 181 27.99 -21.10 -11.79
CA ARG A 181 27.44 -19.73 -11.74
C ARG A 181 28.13 -18.94 -12.83
N ASP A 182 27.38 -18.52 -13.84
CA ASP A 182 27.92 -17.63 -14.86
C ASP A 182 28.44 -16.38 -14.17
N ARG A 183 29.72 -16.12 -14.36
CA ARG A 183 30.35 -14.92 -13.85
C ARG A 183 29.77 -13.71 -14.54
N MET A 184 29.00 -12.92 -13.78
CA MET A 184 28.58 -11.62 -14.24
C MET A 184 29.55 -10.55 -13.75
N THR A 185 29.97 -9.64 -14.63
CA THR A 185 30.74 -8.46 -14.26
C THR A 185 29.86 -7.23 -14.32
N PHE A 186 30.06 -6.31 -13.40
CA PHE A 186 29.27 -5.08 -13.30
C PHE A 186 30.12 -3.91 -12.79
N ALA A 187 29.59 -2.68 -12.92
CA ALA A 187 30.24 -1.50 -12.38
C ALA A 187 29.92 -1.30 -10.89
N GLY A 188 30.92 -0.89 -10.10
CA GLY A 188 30.75 -0.50 -8.71
C GLY A 188 30.73 -1.64 -7.71
N LEU A 189 30.25 -1.32 -6.52
CA LEU A 189 30.17 -2.19 -5.33
C LEU A 189 28.72 -2.49 -5.03
N LEU A 190 28.36 -3.77 -4.94
CA LEU A 190 27.05 -4.24 -4.49
C LEU A 190 27.19 -4.90 -3.13
N ALA A 191 26.52 -4.40 -2.13
CA ALA A 191 26.46 -5.01 -0.80
C ALA A 191 25.07 -5.58 -0.52
N THR A 192 25.02 -6.66 0.25
CA THR A 192 23.79 -7.33 0.67
C THR A 192 23.98 -7.96 2.05
N ILE A 193 22.88 -8.17 2.76
CA ILE A 193 22.87 -9.04 3.94
C ILE A 193 22.57 -10.46 3.45
N ASP A 194 23.45 -11.41 3.74
CA ASP A 194 23.33 -12.81 3.39
C ASP A 194 23.52 -13.66 4.66
N ASP A 195 22.47 -14.36 5.10
CA ASP A 195 22.43 -15.08 6.39
C ASP A 195 22.89 -14.21 7.58
N GLY A 196 22.46 -12.96 7.64
CA GLY A 196 22.84 -12.02 8.69
C GLY A 196 24.29 -11.52 8.61
N ARG A 197 25.01 -11.78 7.51
CA ARG A 197 26.36 -11.31 7.24
C ARG A 197 26.35 -10.22 6.18
N ALA A 198 27.19 -9.21 6.33
CA ALA A 198 27.41 -8.21 5.28
C ALA A 198 28.34 -8.80 4.21
N ILE A 199 27.81 -8.97 3.00
CA ILE A 199 28.57 -9.47 1.85
C ILE A 199 28.73 -8.33 0.84
N LEU A 200 29.93 -8.18 0.31
CA LEU A 200 30.26 -7.23 -0.74
C LEU A 200 30.69 -7.99 -2.01
N LEU A 201 30.08 -7.63 -3.10
CA LEU A 201 30.46 -8.04 -4.45
C LEU A 201 31.17 -6.85 -5.11
N ASP A 202 32.41 -7.07 -5.51
CA ASP A 202 33.30 -6.04 -6.08
C ASP A 202 33.45 -6.28 -7.58
N GLY A 203 32.60 -5.61 -8.37
CA GLY A 203 32.64 -5.65 -9.83
C GLY A 203 32.31 -7.00 -10.47
N ALA A 204 32.04 -8.04 -9.70
CA ALA A 204 31.67 -9.36 -10.21
C ALA A 204 30.96 -10.22 -9.16
N THR A 205 30.18 -11.22 -9.64
CA THR A 205 29.42 -12.13 -8.78
C THR A 205 30.25 -13.29 -8.22
N ASP A 206 31.40 -13.60 -8.78
CA ASP A 206 32.20 -14.80 -8.47
C ASP A 206 33.17 -14.64 -7.28
N ALA A 207 33.31 -13.44 -6.74
CA ALA A 207 34.25 -13.13 -5.66
C ALA A 207 33.57 -12.37 -4.49
N PRO A 208 32.57 -12.96 -3.81
CA PRO A 208 31.94 -12.32 -2.66
C PRO A 208 32.92 -12.20 -1.51
N ARG A 209 32.97 -11.01 -0.89
CA ARG A 209 33.81 -10.74 0.27
C ARG A 209 32.92 -10.39 1.47
N GLN A 210 33.15 -11.05 2.58
CA GLN A 210 32.48 -10.68 3.83
C GLN A 210 33.12 -9.43 4.41
N ILE A 211 32.29 -8.45 4.82
CA ILE A 211 32.69 -7.28 5.60
C ILE A 211 32.66 -7.65 7.08
N ALA A 212 33.73 -7.33 7.82
CA ALA A 212 33.84 -7.59 9.25
C ALA A 212 33.03 -6.59 10.06
N ILE A 213 31.73 -6.81 10.20
CA ILE A 213 30.82 -6.01 11.01
C ILE A 213 30.96 -6.34 12.52
N GLU A 214 30.53 -5.41 13.36
CA GLU A 214 30.37 -5.64 14.80
C GLU A 214 28.90 -5.93 15.14
N GLY A 215 28.65 -6.96 15.93
CA GLY A 215 27.33 -7.39 16.38
C GLY A 215 26.49 -8.09 15.30
N THR A 216 25.17 -8.09 15.46
CA THR A 216 24.21 -8.74 14.56
C THR A 216 23.45 -7.67 13.76
N LEU A 217 23.38 -7.81 12.44
CA LEU A 217 22.60 -6.91 11.59
C LEU A 217 21.11 -7.06 11.90
N ASP A 218 20.45 -5.94 12.14
CA ASP A 218 18.99 -5.88 12.35
C ASP A 218 18.21 -5.46 11.10
N GLY A 219 18.92 -5.10 10.01
CA GLY A 219 18.32 -4.68 8.74
C GLY A 219 17.64 -3.30 8.76
N ARG A 220 17.70 -2.53 9.85
CA ARG A 220 17.10 -1.19 9.89
C ARG A 220 17.83 -0.20 9.00
N VAL A 221 19.14 -0.23 9.06
CA VAL A 221 20.04 0.55 8.20
C VAL A 221 21.08 -0.39 7.63
N PHE A 222 21.17 -0.43 6.32
CA PHE A 222 22.23 -1.14 5.59
C PHE A 222 22.42 -0.44 4.25
N GLN A 223 23.39 0.46 4.15
CA GLN A 223 23.52 1.34 3.00
C GLN A 223 24.96 1.70 2.70
N LEU A 224 25.40 1.50 1.46
CA LEU A 224 26.67 2.03 0.98
C LEU A 224 26.60 3.56 0.89
N SER A 225 27.74 4.23 1.16
CA SER A 225 27.86 5.65 0.86
C SER A 225 27.75 5.91 -0.65
N PRO A 226 27.35 7.12 -1.08
CA PRO A 226 27.19 7.45 -2.50
C PRO A 226 28.44 7.22 -3.35
N ASP A 227 29.62 7.25 -2.74
CA ASP A 227 30.93 6.98 -3.37
C ASP A 227 31.41 5.53 -3.16
N GLY A 228 30.63 4.69 -2.51
CA GLY A 228 30.99 3.31 -2.22
C GLY A 228 32.12 3.10 -1.19
N ALA A 229 32.62 4.18 -0.58
CA ALA A 229 33.77 4.10 0.34
C ALA A 229 33.44 3.50 1.70
N PHE A 230 32.18 3.62 2.14
CA PHE A 230 31.72 3.19 3.44
C PHE A 230 30.41 2.40 3.36
N LEU A 231 30.22 1.51 4.33
CA LEU A 231 28.94 0.89 4.66
C LEU A 231 28.45 1.47 6.00
N LEU A 232 27.25 2.05 6.00
CA LEU A 232 26.51 2.46 7.18
C LEU A 232 25.53 1.35 7.54
N TYR A 233 25.54 0.90 8.79
CA TYR A 233 24.66 -0.20 9.21
C TYR A 233 24.24 -0.08 10.67
N THR A 234 23.11 -0.66 11.00
CA THR A 234 22.68 -0.88 12.39
C THR A 234 22.95 -2.30 12.81
N SER A 235 23.40 -2.45 14.05
CA SER A 235 23.63 -3.71 14.71
C SER A 235 22.94 -3.71 16.06
N GLY A 236 22.20 -4.76 16.35
CA GLY A 236 21.48 -4.88 17.61
C GLY A 236 20.56 -6.07 17.68
N GLU A 237 19.77 -6.12 18.73
CA GLU A 237 18.70 -7.09 18.91
C GLU A 237 17.37 -6.37 18.74
N SER A 238 16.54 -6.90 17.84
CA SER A 238 15.16 -6.45 17.66
C SER A 238 14.25 -7.63 17.90
N ASP A 239 13.87 -7.84 19.15
CA ASP A 239 12.78 -8.75 19.48
C ASP A 239 11.51 -7.97 19.83
N ALA A 240 10.37 -8.66 19.93
CA ALA A 240 9.08 -8.06 20.24
C ALA A 240 9.00 -7.40 21.64
N VAL A 241 10.05 -7.47 22.44
CA VAL A 241 10.09 -7.02 23.83
C VAL A 241 11.13 -5.91 24.06
N SER A 242 12.19 -5.86 23.23
CA SER A 242 13.25 -4.84 23.38
C SER A 242 13.81 -4.42 22.03
N PHE A 243 13.61 -3.16 21.66
CA PHE A 243 14.28 -2.54 20.53
C PHE A 243 15.58 -1.91 21.01
N ARG A 244 16.71 -2.46 20.57
CA ARG A 244 18.04 -1.92 20.85
C ARG A 244 18.94 -2.13 19.67
N ASN A 245 19.36 -1.06 19.04
CA ASN A 245 20.40 -1.10 18.03
C ASN A 245 21.35 0.09 18.21
N ALA A 246 22.51 -0.02 17.56
CA ALA A 246 23.48 1.06 17.47
C ALA A 246 23.88 1.25 16.00
N LEU A 247 24.18 2.49 15.63
CA LEU A 247 24.64 2.86 14.30
C LEU A 247 26.16 2.77 14.20
N TRP A 248 26.61 2.09 13.14
CA TRP A 248 28.01 1.81 12.87
C TRP A 248 28.41 2.24 11.46
N LEU A 249 29.69 2.51 11.31
CA LEU A 249 30.33 2.83 10.05
C LEU A 249 31.55 1.95 9.84
N ILE A 250 31.69 1.38 8.64
CA ILE A 250 32.88 0.62 8.23
C ILE A 250 33.29 1.00 6.82
N ALA A 251 34.58 1.15 6.56
CA ALA A 251 35.07 1.31 5.20
C ALA A 251 34.90 0.02 4.40
N THR A 252 34.64 0.14 3.10
CA THR A 252 34.49 -1.01 2.20
C THR A 252 35.83 -1.62 1.81
N ALA A 253 36.96 -0.99 2.15
CA ALA A 253 38.31 -1.51 1.94
C ALA A 253 38.54 -2.84 2.69
N PRO A 254 39.44 -3.72 2.21
CA PRO A 254 39.87 -4.90 2.96
C PRO A 254 40.45 -4.50 4.34
N ASP A 255 40.24 -5.40 5.32
CA ASP A 255 40.75 -5.27 6.69
C ASP A 255 40.30 -4.01 7.45
N ALA A 256 39.25 -3.35 6.98
CA ALA A 256 38.66 -2.21 7.67
C ALA A 256 38.06 -2.62 9.02
N VAL A 257 38.14 -1.71 9.99
CA VAL A 257 37.58 -1.89 11.33
C VAL A 257 36.32 -1.05 11.48
N ALA A 258 35.26 -1.67 11.99
CA ALA A 258 33.99 -0.99 12.25
C ALA A 258 34.16 0.08 13.35
N ARG A 259 33.56 1.25 13.12
CA ARG A 259 33.57 2.39 14.04
C ARG A 259 32.15 2.64 14.56
N PRO A 260 31.90 2.65 15.88
CA PRO A 260 30.63 3.05 16.43
C PRO A 260 30.41 4.56 16.22
N LEU A 261 29.21 4.94 15.84
CA LEU A 261 28.84 6.35 15.76
C LEU A 261 28.25 6.89 17.08
N ASN A 262 28.11 6.01 18.08
CA ASN A 262 27.53 6.31 19.41
C ASN A 262 26.10 6.87 19.34
N ILE A 263 25.33 6.37 18.40
CA ILE A 263 23.91 6.66 18.22
C ILE A 263 23.16 5.35 18.41
N GLU A 264 22.19 5.37 19.33
CA GLU A 264 21.41 4.18 19.69
C GLU A 264 19.95 4.34 19.26
N ASN A 265 19.26 3.21 19.13
CA ASN A 265 17.83 3.12 18.82
C ASN A 265 17.43 3.84 17.51
N VAL A 266 18.20 3.61 16.46
CA VAL A 266 18.01 4.22 15.15
C VAL A 266 16.89 3.50 14.38
N LEU A 267 15.92 4.27 13.89
CA LEU A 267 14.87 3.74 13.01
C LEU A 267 15.23 3.89 11.54
N TRP A 268 15.85 4.98 11.18
CA TRP A 268 16.28 5.28 9.84
C TRP A 268 17.57 6.09 9.87
N ALA A 269 18.44 5.85 8.91
CA ALA A 269 19.56 6.72 8.59
C ALA A 269 19.85 6.67 7.10
N GLY A 270 20.29 7.78 6.51
CA GLY A 270 20.60 7.87 5.08
C GLY A 270 21.66 8.90 4.77
N TRP A 271 22.47 8.63 3.75
CA TRP A 271 23.52 9.50 3.27
C TRP A 271 22.99 10.68 2.50
N ASP A 272 23.57 11.85 2.74
CA ASP A 272 23.38 13.04 1.92
C ASP A 272 24.31 12.97 0.69
N PRO A 273 23.77 12.76 -0.52
CA PRO A 273 24.61 12.62 -1.72
C PRO A 273 25.18 13.95 -2.21
N ALA A 274 24.63 15.09 -1.77
CA ALA A 274 25.11 16.43 -2.15
C ALA A 274 26.27 16.92 -1.26
N ALA A 275 26.53 16.24 -0.14
CA ALA A 275 27.51 16.68 0.84
C ALA A 275 28.95 16.44 0.33
N THR A 276 29.81 17.46 0.43
CA THR A 276 31.24 17.35 0.12
C THR A 276 32.01 16.60 1.21
N THR A 277 31.64 16.80 2.47
CA THR A 277 32.07 15.96 3.59
C THR A 277 30.97 14.93 3.83
N PRO A 278 31.28 13.63 3.88
CA PRO A 278 30.27 12.61 4.14
C PRO A 278 29.42 12.98 5.35
N ARG A 279 28.11 12.98 5.20
CA ARG A 279 27.17 13.26 6.28
C ARG A 279 25.90 12.44 6.12
N ILE A 280 25.24 12.18 7.23
CA ILE A 280 23.99 11.42 7.29
C ILE A 280 22.91 12.23 8.01
N ALA A 281 21.66 11.97 7.65
CA ALA A 281 20.55 12.26 8.55
C ALA A 281 20.05 10.96 9.17
N TYR A 282 19.48 11.04 10.38
CA TYR A 282 18.94 9.88 11.07
C TYR A 282 17.80 10.26 12.01
N THR A 283 16.97 9.26 12.33
CA THR A 283 15.87 9.35 13.29
C THR A 283 16.01 8.26 14.34
N THR A 284 15.43 8.51 15.52
CA THR A 284 15.57 7.60 16.65
C THR A 284 14.20 7.12 17.18
N ALA A 285 14.25 6.12 18.04
CA ALA A 285 13.10 5.60 18.75
C ALA A 285 13.37 5.52 20.26
N ARG A 286 12.31 5.37 21.00
CA ARG A 286 12.35 4.94 22.40
C ARG A 286 11.85 3.50 22.51
N SER A 287 12.48 2.68 23.35
CA SER A 287 12.01 1.34 23.63
C SER A 287 10.70 1.38 24.42
N THR A 288 9.79 0.46 24.12
CA THR A 288 8.51 0.27 24.82
C THR A 288 8.32 -1.19 25.21
N THR A 289 7.39 -1.48 26.11
CA THR A 289 7.04 -2.85 26.50
C THR A 289 5.88 -3.41 25.70
N LEU A 290 5.28 -2.62 24.83
CA LEU A 290 4.20 -3.02 23.94
C LEU A 290 4.73 -3.28 22.54
N PRO A 291 4.17 -4.21 21.76
CA PRO A 291 4.52 -4.39 20.36
C PRO A 291 4.41 -3.05 19.60
N PRO A 292 5.31 -2.79 18.69
CA PRO A 292 6.45 -3.58 18.20
C PRO A 292 7.74 -3.53 19.06
N GLY A 293 7.68 -3.11 20.31
CA GLY A 293 8.84 -2.97 21.23
C GLY A 293 9.51 -1.59 21.21
N TRP A 294 9.02 -0.68 20.38
CA TRP A 294 9.55 0.68 20.21
C TRP A 294 8.44 1.66 19.80
N GLU A 295 8.73 2.93 19.97
CA GLU A 295 7.94 4.05 19.49
C GLU A 295 8.88 5.12 18.92
N ALA A 296 8.59 5.60 17.70
CA ALA A 296 9.40 6.61 17.04
C ALA A 296 9.42 7.92 17.82
N ASN A 297 10.58 8.52 17.93
CA ASN A 297 10.72 9.88 18.47
C ASN A 297 10.27 10.94 17.45
N ASN A 298 10.23 10.60 16.15
CA ASN A 298 9.97 11.51 15.04
C ASN A 298 10.90 12.73 15.03
N ASP A 299 12.05 12.56 15.63
CA ASP A 299 13.16 13.52 15.61
C ASP A 299 13.90 13.40 14.27
N LEU A 300 14.67 14.41 13.95
CA LEU A 300 15.58 14.37 12.81
C LEU A 300 16.90 15.01 13.21
N TRP A 301 17.98 14.28 12.98
CA TRP A 301 19.33 14.69 13.31
C TRP A 301 20.21 14.67 12.07
N LEU A 302 21.22 15.51 12.05
CA LEU A 302 22.25 15.59 11.03
C LEU A 302 23.62 15.33 11.67
N LEU A 303 24.44 14.50 11.04
CA LEU A 303 25.78 14.17 11.52
C LEU A 303 26.78 14.19 10.38
N GLU A 304 27.84 14.97 10.52
CA GLU A 304 28.99 14.91 9.63
C GLU A 304 29.94 13.80 10.03
N LEU A 305 30.50 13.13 9.04
CA LEU A 305 31.38 11.98 9.19
C LEU A 305 32.73 12.26 8.49
N PRO A 306 33.56 13.16 9.04
CA PRO A 306 34.84 13.47 8.41
C PRO A 306 35.72 12.21 8.35
N VAL A 307 36.43 12.04 7.24
CA VAL A 307 37.38 10.92 7.02
C VAL A 307 38.54 11.05 8.01
N GLU A 308 38.98 12.27 8.28
CA GLU A 308 40.04 12.58 9.23
C GLU A 308 39.57 13.57 10.30
N GLY A 309 40.13 13.45 11.49
CA GLY A 309 39.80 14.31 12.61
C GLY A 309 38.69 13.81 13.52
N PRO A 310 38.31 14.59 14.52
CA PRO A 310 37.27 14.22 15.47
C PRO A 310 35.87 14.33 14.81
N GLN A 311 35.00 13.38 15.12
CA GLN A 311 33.61 13.44 14.72
C GLN A 311 32.91 14.60 15.46
N PRO A 312 32.24 15.52 14.76
CA PRO A 312 31.46 16.56 15.40
C PRO A 312 30.23 16.00 16.14
N ALA A 313 29.68 16.77 17.06
CA ALA A 313 28.40 16.40 17.67
C ALA A 313 27.27 16.46 16.63
N PRO A 314 26.26 15.57 16.72
CA PRO A 314 25.11 15.63 15.84
C PRO A 314 24.29 16.90 16.10
N VAL A 315 23.72 17.45 15.03
CA VAL A 315 22.84 18.64 15.07
C VAL A 315 21.39 18.18 14.96
N ARG A 316 20.55 18.62 15.92
CA ARG A 316 19.13 18.29 15.90
C ARG A 316 18.38 19.26 14.99
N LEU A 317 17.68 18.74 13.99
CA LEU A 317 16.89 19.51 13.05
C LEU A 317 15.40 19.55 13.40
N VAL A 318 14.87 18.44 13.93
CA VAL A 318 13.46 18.34 14.33
C VAL A 318 13.38 17.83 15.76
N GLU A 319 12.60 18.53 16.58
CA GLU A 319 12.28 18.09 17.96
C GLU A 319 11.42 16.82 17.93
N SER A 320 11.58 15.99 18.95
CA SER A 320 10.70 14.83 19.13
C SER A 320 9.25 15.25 19.33
N TYR A 321 8.35 14.58 18.63
CA TYR A 321 6.91 14.79 18.76
C TYR A 321 6.12 13.49 18.62
N ALA A 322 4.90 13.48 19.16
CA ALA A 322 3.98 12.36 19.07
C ALA A 322 2.65 12.83 18.50
N THR A 323 2.12 12.10 17.53
CA THR A 323 0.79 12.27 16.96
C THR A 323 0.15 10.91 16.70
N ALA A 324 -1.14 10.89 16.38
CA ALA A 324 -1.78 9.67 15.88
C ALA A 324 -1.02 9.14 14.66
N TYR A 325 -0.76 7.83 14.62
CA TYR A 325 0.04 7.11 13.61
C TYR A 325 1.56 7.42 13.59
N ALA A 326 2.02 8.50 14.23
CA ALA A 326 3.44 8.85 14.25
C ALA A 326 4.30 7.90 15.11
N TRP A 327 3.70 7.04 15.90
CA TRP A 327 4.41 6.04 16.71
C TRP A 327 5.25 5.07 15.91
N TRP A 328 4.89 4.83 14.62
CA TRP A 328 5.65 3.96 13.71
C TRP A 328 6.88 4.66 13.11
N GLY A 329 6.88 5.99 13.04
CA GLY A 329 7.91 6.78 12.36
C GLY A 329 7.62 6.99 10.89
N GLY A 330 8.56 7.62 10.20
CA GLY A 330 8.48 7.95 8.79
C GLY A 330 9.51 7.22 7.95
N GLN A 331 9.30 7.25 6.63
CA GLN A 331 10.30 6.93 5.61
C GLN A 331 10.93 8.22 5.10
N TYR A 332 12.19 8.14 4.68
CA TYR A 332 12.91 9.30 4.17
C TYR A 332 13.77 8.92 2.97
N ALA A 333 13.97 9.86 2.06
CA ALA A 333 14.80 9.68 0.89
C ALA A 333 15.52 10.99 0.54
N TRP A 334 16.83 10.93 0.35
CA TRP A 334 17.62 12.07 -0.10
C TRP A 334 17.52 12.26 -1.61
N SER A 335 17.38 13.50 -2.05
CA SER A 335 17.57 13.88 -3.45
C SER A 335 19.05 14.14 -3.74
N ALA A 336 19.43 14.07 -5.01
CA ALA A 336 20.80 14.35 -5.44
C ALA A 336 21.26 15.79 -5.14
N ASP A 337 20.34 16.73 -4.97
CA ASP A 337 20.60 18.14 -4.64
C ASP A 337 20.53 18.44 -3.12
N GLY A 338 20.43 17.44 -2.26
CA GLY A 338 20.51 17.58 -0.80
C GLY A 338 19.20 17.96 -0.11
N ARG A 339 18.05 17.82 -0.77
CA ARG A 339 16.73 17.88 -0.11
C ARG A 339 16.36 16.52 0.44
N LEU A 340 15.56 16.47 1.50
CA LEU A 340 15.10 15.22 2.12
C LEU A 340 13.59 15.08 1.96
N ALA A 341 13.14 14.11 1.16
CA ALA A 341 11.74 13.72 1.18
C ALA A 341 11.43 12.94 2.46
N TYR A 342 10.22 13.12 2.95
CA TYR A 342 9.69 12.36 4.08
C TYR A 342 8.28 11.86 3.75
N ALA A 343 7.92 10.71 4.31
CA ALA A 343 6.58 10.17 4.30
C ALA A 343 6.20 9.71 5.71
N PHE A 344 5.00 10.07 6.12
CA PHE A 344 4.31 9.52 7.30
C PHE A 344 3.02 8.84 6.85
N ALA A 345 2.33 8.21 7.77
CA ALA A 345 1.10 7.47 7.48
C ALA A 345 -0.03 8.31 6.85
N ASN A 346 0.06 9.63 6.84
CA ASN A 346 -0.96 10.56 6.38
C ASN A 346 -0.48 11.66 5.43
N GLU A 347 0.82 11.73 5.14
CA GLU A 347 1.36 12.78 4.28
C GLU A 347 2.73 12.44 3.69
N VAL A 348 3.02 13.07 2.56
CA VAL A 348 4.32 13.07 1.90
C VAL A 348 4.76 14.52 1.68
N GLY A 349 6.03 14.81 1.91
CA GLY A 349 6.57 16.15 1.71
C GLY A 349 8.08 16.18 1.57
N VAL A 350 8.64 17.39 1.55
CA VAL A 350 10.07 17.65 1.37
C VAL A 350 10.56 18.64 2.43
N LEU A 351 11.72 18.37 2.97
CA LEU A 351 12.48 19.25 3.87
C LEU A 351 13.63 19.89 3.10
N ALA A 352 13.76 21.21 3.20
CA ALA A 352 14.97 21.92 2.78
C ALA A 352 16.03 21.74 3.86
N MET A 353 16.99 20.86 3.59
CA MET A 353 18.04 20.55 4.57
C MET A 353 19.10 21.65 4.60
N PRO A 354 19.67 21.97 5.78
CA PRO A 354 20.71 22.97 5.87
C PRO A 354 22.00 22.50 5.18
N THR A 355 22.71 23.42 4.54
CA THR A 355 24.09 23.21 4.11
C THR A 355 25.01 22.95 5.32
N ALA A 356 26.24 22.48 5.08
CA ALA A 356 27.21 22.28 6.16
C ALA A 356 27.51 23.59 6.91
N GLU A 357 27.60 24.72 6.19
CA GLU A 357 27.84 26.04 6.78
C GLU A 357 26.68 26.49 7.65
N GLU A 358 25.44 26.33 7.18
CA GLU A 358 24.23 26.65 7.94
C GLU A 358 24.09 25.73 9.16
N ALA A 359 24.34 24.43 9.00
CA ALA A 359 24.29 23.46 10.10
C ALA A 359 25.29 23.79 11.21
N ALA A 360 26.49 24.23 10.85
CA ALA A 360 27.53 24.66 11.83
C ALA A 360 27.15 25.92 12.64
N LEU A 361 26.19 26.71 12.15
CA LEU A 361 25.68 27.89 12.84
C LEU A 361 24.46 27.62 13.73
N LEU A 362 23.88 26.42 13.64
CA LEU A 362 22.73 26.05 14.46
C LEU A 362 23.15 25.90 15.93
N ASP A 363 22.31 26.38 16.81
CA ASP A 363 22.49 26.16 18.25
C ASP A 363 22.21 24.68 18.59
N PRO A 364 23.18 23.92 19.12
CA PRO A 364 23.00 22.50 19.43
C PRO A 364 21.92 22.23 20.49
N THR A 365 21.47 23.28 21.20
CA THR A 365 20.43 23.19 22.24
C THR A 365 19.01 23.39 21.70
N THR A 366 18.86 23.84 20.46
CA THR A 366 17.57 24.07 19.80
C THR A 366 17.51 23.33 18.47
N ALA A 367 16.32 22.91 18.08
CA ALA A 367 16.16 22.28 16.76
C ALA A 367 16.26 23.30 15.63
N GLY A 368 16.93 22.92 14.55
CA GLY A 368 17.17 23.77 13.39
C GLY A 368 15.94 24.09 12.57
N ALA A 369 14.83 23.37 12.75
CA ALA A 369 13.53 23.52 12.09
C ALA A 369 13.64 23.77 10.57
N PRO A 370 14.05 22.78 9.76
CA PRO A 370 14.15 22.93 8.31
C PRO A 370 12.80 23.30 7.70
N GLN A 371 12.81 24.09 6.63
CA GLN A 371 11.58 24.44 5.93
C GLN A 371 10.92 23.16 5.39
N ARG A 372 9.66 22.95 5.76
CA ARG A 372 8.84 21.81 5.37
C ARG A 372 7.84 22.22 4.29
N THR A 373 7.80 21.47 3.20
CA THR A 373 6.79 21.60 2.15
C THR A 373 6.01 20.30 2.06
N VAL A 374 4.72 20.35 2.38
CA VAL A 374 3.81 19.20 2.21
C VAL A 374 3.41 19.13 0.74
N LEU A 375 3.64 17.98 0.11
CA LEU A 375 3.28 17.73 -1.27
C LEU A 375 1.91 17.07 -1.39
N HIS A 376 1.63 16.07 -0.53
CA HIS A 376 0.41 15.29 -0.60
C HIS A 376 -0.06 14.90 0.80
N THR A 377 -1.39 14.83 0.98
CA THR A 377 -2.03 14.35 2.21
C THR A 377 -3.12 13.34 1.87
N PHE A 378 -3.24 12.30 2.66
CA PHE A 378 -4.19 11.22 2.48
C PHE A 378 -4.71 10.69 3.82
N THR A 379 -5.78 9.90 3.76
CA THR A 379 -6.29 9.21 4.95
C THR A 379 -5.35 8.08 5.33
N PRO A 380 -4.89 7.98 6.58
CA PRO A 380 -4.08 6.85 7.02
C PRO A 380 -4.79 5.52 6.75
N PHE A 381 -4.03 4.55 6.28
CA PHE A 381 -4.51 3.19 6.16
C PHE A 381 -4.49 2.50 7.52
N ASP A 382 -5.64 1.98 7.96
CA ASP A 382 -5.74 1.19 9.19
C ASP A 382 -5.35 -0.26 8.88
N THR A 383 -4.20 -0.69 9.38
CA THR A 383 -3.70 -2.06 9.16
C THR A 383 -4.37 -3.09 10.06
N GLU A 384 -5.18 -2.65 11.05
CA GLU A 384 -5.76 -3.49 12.10
C GLU A 384 -4.70 -4.34 12.86
N ALA A 385 -3.45 -3.87 12.88
CA ALA A 385 -2.30 -4.59 13.42
C ALA A 385 -1.35 -3.66 14.19
N ASP A 386 -0.25 -4.20 14.69
CA ASP A 386 0.79 -3.49 15.45
C ASP A 386 1.86 -2.84 14.56
N TRP A 387 1.50 -2.46 13.36
CA TRP A 387 2.32 -1.69 12.42
C TRP A 387 1.49 -0.61 11.71
N ALA A 388 2.14 0.42 11.20
CA ALA A 388 1.50 1.42 10.37
C ALA A 388 2.07 1.37 8.94
N TRP A 389 1.19 1.47 7.96
CA TRP A 389 1.61 1.62 6.58
C TRP A 389 2.14 3.04 6.34
N VAL A 390 3.28 3.13 5.66
CA VAL A 390 3.93 4.39 5.29
C VAL A 390 4.36 4.31 3.82
N PRO A 391 4.16 5.37 3.04
CA PRO A 391 4.53 5.43 1.63
C PRO A 391 6.00 5.09 1.36
N ALA A 392 6.26 4.35 0.28
CA ALA A 392 7.57 4.28 -0.33
C ALA A 392 7.90 5.60 -1.05
N LEU A 393 9.17 5.97 -1.11
CA LEU A 393 9.66 7.21 -1.70
C LEU A 393 10.78 6.94 -2.71
N GLY A 394 10.81 7.66 -3.81
CA GLY A 394 11.90 7.60 -4.79
C GLY A 394 12.07 8.93 -5.53
N TRP A 395 13.29 9.51 -5.49
CA TRP A 395 13.62 10.72 -6.22
C TRP A 395 14.13 10.45 -7.63
N SER A 396 13.74 11.29 -8.57
CA SER A 396 14.42 11.35 -9.85
C SER A 396 15.86 11.83 -9.69
N ALA A 397 16.75 11.39 -10.57
CA ALA A 397 18.18 11.73 -10.48
C ALA A 397 18.46 13.25 -10.54
N ASP A 398 17.60 14.01 -11.21
CA ASP A 398 17.68 15.48 -11.28
C ASP A 398 17.02 16.19 -10.09
N GLY A 399 16.41 15.45 -9.16
CA GLY A 399 15.70 15.96 -7.99
C GLY A 399 14.39 16.69 -8.32
N ARG A 400 13.93 16.70 -9.56
CA ARG A 400 12.71 17.40 -9.95
C ARG A 400 11.45 16.66 -9.51
N PHE A 401 11.44 15.35 -9.68
CA PHE A 401 10.27 14.52 -9.39
C PHE A 401 10.49 13.66 -8.16
N LEU A 402 9.41 13.53 -7.36
CA LEU A 402 9.31 12.57 -6.28
C LEU A 402 8.20 11.58 -6.62
N ALA A 403 8.55 10.30 -6.73
CA ALA A 403 7.58 9.23 -6.81
C ALA A 403 7.29 8.69 -5.42
N PHE A 404 6.04 8.36 -5.14
CA PHE A 404 5.61 7.83 -3.85
C PHE A 404 4.35 6.97 -4.00
N THR A 405 4.14 6.06 -3.04
CA THR A 405 2.89 5.34 -2.92
C THR A 405 1.86 6.17 -2.16
N ASP A 406 0.59 6.00 -2.48
CA ASP A 406 -0.54 6.75 -1.90
C ASP A 406 -1.66 5.78 -1.53
N HIS A 407 -2.24 5.94 -0.33
CA HIS A 407 -3.50 5.32 0.00
C HIS A 407 -4.64 6.16 -0.60
N ALA A 408 -5.09 5.77 -1.79
CA ALA A 408 -6.08 6.52 -2.57
C ALA A 408 -7.52 6.39 -2.02
N GLY A 409 -7.70 5.68 -0.92
CA GLY A 409 -8.96 5.45 -0.22
C GLY A 409 -9.46 4.01 -0.33
N ASP A 410 -10.57 3.75 0.34
CA ASP A 410 -11.24 2.45 0.33
C ASP A 410 -12.30 2.44 -0.76
N ASP A 411 -12.27 1.42 -1.61
CA ASP A 411 -13.33 1.11 -2.56
C ASP A 411 -14.21 0.01 -1.95
N SER A 412 -15.54 0.21 -1.97
CA SER A 412 -16.49 -0.75 -1.41
C SER A 412 -16.43 -2.14 -2.06
N ASP A 413 -15.93 -2.22 -3.30
CA ASP A 413 -15.97 -3.42 -4.11
C ASP A 413 -14.60 -4.13 -4.18
N THR A 414 -13.48 -3.38 -4.06
CA THR A 414 -12.12 -3.90 -4.22
C THR A 414 -11.24 -3.75 -2.98
N GLY A 415 -11.74 -3.11 -1.91
CA GLY A 415 -10.97 -2.86 -0.69
C GLY A 415 -10.06 -1.63 -0.79
N ALA A 416 -9.02 -1.57 0.02
CA ALA A 416 -8.09 -0.44 0.05
C ALA A 416 -7.28 -0.33 -1.25
N ARG A 417 -7.26 0.86 -1.85
CA ARG A 417 -6.55 1.15 -3.09
C ARG A 417 -5.26 1.92 -2.82
N PHE A 418 -4.17 1.43 -3.40
CA PHE A 418 -2.86 2.05 -3.31
C PHE A 418 -2.34 2.41 -4.70
N ASP A 419 -2.17 3.70 -4.95
CA ASP A 419 -1.64 4.19 -6.22
C ASP A 419 -0.15 4.51 -6.08
N LEU A 420 0.59 4.39 -7.18
CA LEU A 420 1.92 4.95 -7.31
C LEU A 420 1.81 6.30 -8.02
N ARG A 421 2.25 7.36 -7.35
CA ARG A 421 2.14 8.74 -7.80
C ARG A 421 3.49 9.38 -8.09
N LEU A 422 3.44 10.36 -8.96
CA LEU A 422 4.56 11.22 -9.31
C LEU A 422 4.21 12.68 -9.03
N ALA A 423 5.05 13.38 -8.25
CA ALA A 423 4.93 14.80 -7.99
C ALA A 423 6.09 15.57 -8.61
N ASP A 424 5.79 16.62 -9.40
CA ASP A 424 6.76 17.67 -9.73
C ASP A 424 6.88 18.60 -8.52
N VAL A 425 8.00 18.50 -7.81
CA VAL A 425 8.18 19.17 -6.51
C VAL A 425 8.16 20.69 -6.62
N ALA A 426 8.65 21.24 -7.74
CA ALA A 426 8.68 22.68 -7.96
C ALA A 426 7.34 23.23 -8.46
N ALA A 427 6.65 22.51 -9.34
CA ALA A 427 5.38 22.94 -9.91
C ALA A 427 4.17 22.59 -9.00
N GLY A 428 4.32 21.62 -8.08
CA GLY A 428 3.25 21.15 -7.21
C GLY A 428 2.21 20.28 -7.94
N ASN A 429 2.45 19.91 -9.20
CA ASN A 429 1.56 19.05 -9.97
C ASN A 429 1.80 17.59 -9.62
N GLN A 430 0.72 16.80 -9.60
CA GLN A 430 0.78 15.36 -9.34
C GLN A 430 0.02 14.59 -10.41
N THR A 431 0.50 13.39 -10.70
CA THR A 431 -0.15 12.44 -11.61
C THR A 431 -0.03 11.03 -11.05
N ALA A 432 -1.00 10.18 -11.34
CA ALA A 432 -0.86 8.75 -11.07
C ALA A 432 0.08 8.14 -12.13
N LEU A 433 1.13 7.45 -11.67
CA LEU A 433 2.01 6.66 -12.52
C LEU A 433 1.42 5.26 -12.75
N VAL A 434 0.93 4.63 -11.67
CA VAL A 434 0.24 3.34 -11.70
C VAL A 434 -0.95 3.41 -10.75
N GLU A 435 -2.16 3.21 -11.27
CA GLU A 435 -3.35 3.07 -10.45
C GLU A 435 -3.41 1.66 -9.86
N ASN A 436 -3.81 1.57 -8.59
CA ASN A 436 -3.95 0.31 -7.86
C ASN A 436 -2.68 -0.57 -7.88
N ALA A 437 -1.53 0.05 -7.62
CA ALA A 437 -0.23 -0.62 -7.61
C ALA A 437 -0.05 -1.62 -6.45
N GLY A 438 -0.94 -1.59 -5.44
CA GLY A 438 -0.93 -2.47 -4.28
C GLY A 438 -0.17 -1.91 -3.07
N ILE A 439 -0.48 -2.46 -1.89
CA ILE A 439 0.01 -1.96 -0.58
C ILE A 439 1.54 -2.01 -0.42
N TRP A 440 2.22 -2.98 -1.05
CA TRP A 440 3.69 -3.13 -1.03
C TRP A 440 4.34 -2.60 -2.32
N ALA A 441 3.65 -1.73 -3.07
CA ALA A 441 4.26 -1.05 -4.21
C ALA A 441 5.53 -0.31 -3.78
N PHE A 442 6.54 -0.36 -4.63
CA PHE A 442 7.84 0.24 -4.40
C PHE A 442 8.34 0.91 -5.66
N VAL A 443 9.13 1.96 -5.54
CA VAL A 443 9.62 2.73 -6.67
C VAL A 443 11.08 3.10 -6.49
N HIS A 444 11.86 2.96 -7.54
CA HIS A 444 13.26 3.37 -7.55
C HIS A 444 13.66 3.91 -8.93
N TRP A 445 14.19 5.13 -8.94
CA TRP A 445 14.64 5.77 -10.16
C TRP A 445 16.01 5.28 -10.58
N SER A 446 16.20 5.19 -11.88
CA SER A 446 17.51 4.98 -12.49
C SER A 446 18.45 6.17 -12.19
N PRO A 447 19.74 5.92 -11.94
CA PRO A 447 20.68 6.98 -11.59
C PRO A 447 21.01 7.94 -12.73
N GLY A 448 20.66 7.64 -13.98
CA GLY A 448 21.15 8.44 -15.10
C GLY A 448 20.23 8.69 -16.29
N ASP A 449 19.28 7.82 -16.58
CA ASP A 449 18.51 7.86 -17.83
C ASP A 449 17.01 8.17 -17.67
N GLY A 450 16.57 8.49 -16.46
CA GLY A 450 15.19 8.89 -16.18
C GLY A 450 14.17 7.76 -16.18
N ARG A 451 14.59 6.48 -16.27
CA ARG A 451 13.70 5.34 -16.15
C ARG A 451 13.33 5.05 -14.70
N ILE A 452 12.21 4.37 -14.52
CA ILE A 452 11.67 4.02 -13.20
C ILE A 452 11.50 2.51 -13.14
N ALA A 453 12.14 1.87 -12.14
CA ALA A 453 11.82 0.50 -11.75
C ALA A 453 10.81 0.53 -10.60
N TYR A 454 9.76 -0.26 -10.69
CA TYR A 454 8.73 -0.30 -9.65
C TYR A 454 8.15 -1.70 -9.47
N LEU A 455 7.69 -1.96 -8.25
CA LEU A 455 6.90 -3.15 -7.92
C LEU A 455 5.42 -2.80 -7.97
N SER A 456 4.64 -3.61 -8.66
CA SER A 456 3.19 -3.51 -8.70
C SER A 456 2.55 -4.87 -8.47
N ALA A 457 1.44 -4.85 -7.72
CA ALA A 457 0.65 -6.04 -7.43
C ALA A 457 0.13 -6.68 -8.71
N THR A 458 0.17 -8.00 -8.77
CA THR A 458 -0.41 -8.77 -9.88
C THR A 458 -1.90 -9.03 -9.69
N ASP A 459 -2.35 -9.00 -8.44
CA ASP A 459 -3.76 -9.05 -8.03
C ASP A 459 -3.98 -8.07 -6.86
N PRO A 460 -4.23 -6.78 -7.15
CA PRO A 460 -4.42 -5.78 -6.10
C PRO A 460 -5.59 -6.10 -5.14
N ALA A 461 -6.60 -6.85 -5.59
CA ALA A 461 -7.74 -7.22 -4.75
C ALA A 461 -7.37 -8.24 -3.66
N ALA A 462 -6.25 -8.95 -3.81
CA ALA A 462 -5.70 -9.81 -2.76
C ALA A 462 -5.06 -9.02 -1.59
N GLY A 463 -4.97 -7.69 -1.69
CA GLY A 463 -4.47 -6.83 -0.62
C GLY A 463 -3.03 -7.15 -0.21
N GLN A 464 -2.82 -7.49 1.08
CA GLN A 464 -1.49 -7.81 1.61
C GLN A 464 -0.90 -9.13 1.08
N ASP A 465 -1.74 -10.02 0.56
CA ASP A 465 -1.34 -11.35 0.08
C ASP A 465 -1.07 -11.36 -1.43
N SER A 466 -1.22 -10.22 -2.10
CA SER A 466 -0.91 -10.12 -3.54
C SER A 466 0.56 -10.45 -3.81
N ALA A 467 0.80 -11.19 -4.88
CA ALA A 467 2.11 -11.28 -5.49
C ALA A 467 2.43 -9.98 -6.25
N TYR A 468 3.72 -9.71 -6.45
CA TYR A 468 4.20 -8.50 -7.11
C TYR A 468 5.05 -8.85 -8.33
N ALA A 469 5.08 -7.95 -9.28
CA ALA A 469 5.99 -8.00 -10.41
C ALA A 469 6.84 -6.72 -10.47
N LEU A 470 8.08 -6.89 -10.91
CA LEU A 470 9.01 -5.80 -11.21
C LEU A 470 8.74 -5.29 -12.63
N TRP A 471 8.56 -4.00 -12.73
CA TRP A 471 8.29 -3.28 -13.97
C TRP A 471 9.36 -2.23 -14.21
N LEU A 472 9.54 -1.86 -15.47
CA LEU A 472 10.32 -0.72 -15.93
C LEU A 472 9.44 0.18 -16.76
N ALA A 473 9.51 1.50 -16.54
CA ALA A 473 8.83 2.50 -17.36
C ALA A 473 9.72 3.73 -17.56
N ASP A 474 9.37 4.56 -18.52
CA ASP A 474 9.92 5.91 -18.64
C ASP A 474 9.37 6.81 -17.53
N SER A 475 9.99 7.96 -17.31
CA SER A 475 9.66 8.89 -16.22
C SER A 475 8.23 9.42 -16.24
N ASP A 476 7.51 9.31 -17.34
CA ASP A 476 6.10 9.68 -17.50
C ASP A 476 5.14 8.48 -17.40
N GLY A 477 5.66 7.28 -17.12
CA GLY A 477 4.90 6.04 -17.05
C GLY A 477 4.68 5.34 -18.39
N SER A 478 5.15 5.93 -19.49
CA SER A 478 5.09 5.30 -20.81
C SER A 478 6.09 4.15 -20.94
N GLU A 479 5.97 3.36 -22.01
CA GLU A 479 6.83 2.21 -22.31
C GLU A 479 6.94 1.19 -21.15
N ALA A 480 5.91 1.12 -20.30
CA ALA A 480 5.88 0.22 -19.16
C ALA A 480 5.95 -1.24 -19.61
N ARG A 481 6.94 -1.97 -19.12
CA ARG A 481 7.12 -3.40 -19.38
C ARG A 481 7.47 -4.18 -18.14
N ARG A 482 6.90 -5.37 -18.01
CA ARG A 482 7.25 -6.30 -16.93
C ARG A 482 8.67 -6.83 -17.16
N LEU A 483 9.47 -6.85 -16.09
CA LEU A 483 10.83 -7.35 -16.10
C LEU A 483 10.92 -8.73 -15.44
N TYR A 484 10.29 -8.89 -14.24
CA TYR A 484 10.42 -10.10 -13.45
C TYR A 484 9.24 -10.27 -12.47
N PRO A 485 8.83 -11.49 -12.09
CA PRO A 485 9.17 -12.72 -12.78
C PRO A 485 8.54 -12.77 -14.18
N PRO A 486 8.99 -13.65 -15.07
CA PRO A 486 8.32 -13.90 -16.35
C PRO A 486 6.84 -14.30 -16.16
N GLU A 487 6.02 -14.11 -17.18
CA GLU A 487 4.62 -14.55 -17.13
C GLU A 487 4.53 -16.06 -16.85
N GLY A 488 3.68 -16.41 -15.88
CA GLY A 488 3.47 -17.78 -15.43
C GLY A 488 4.45 -18.25 -14.35
N GLU A 489 5.43 -17.45 -13.98
CA GLU A 489 6.25 -17.66 -12.77
C GLU A 489 5.66 -16.89 -11.60
N SER A 490 5.73 -17.47 -10.40
CA SER A 490 5.29 -16.87 -9.14
C SER A 490 6.42 -16.90 -8.11
N GLY A 491 6.39 -15.97 -7.18
CA GLY A 491 7.33 -15.85 -6.06
C GLY A 491 7.11 -14.50 -5.39
N SER A 492 7.96 -14.16 -4.43
CA SER A 492 7.79 -12.97 -3.62
C SER A 492 9.02 -12.08 -3.61
N PHE A 493 8.80 -10.76 -3.77
CA PHE A 493 9.82 -9.76 -3.53
C PHE A 493 9.95 -9.47 -2.03
N ALA A 494 11.17 -9.16 -1.58
CA ALA A 494 11.38 -8.65 -0.24
C ALA A 494 10.56 -7.36 -0.01
N ARG A 495 9.99 -7.21 1.19
CA ARG A 495 9.19 -6.01 1.53
C ARG A 495 10.07 -4.82 1.92
N ALA A 496 11.26 -5.07 2.46
CA ALA A 496 12.22 -4.04 2.84
C ALA A 496 13.34 -3.95 1.81
N GLN A 497 13.57 -2.75 1.27
CA GLN A 497 14.63 -2.48 0.27
C GLN A 497 14.71 -3.55 -0.83
N PRO A 498 13.65 -3.75 -1.62
CA PRO A 498 13.61 -4.87 -2.57
C PRO A 498 14.54 -4.70 -3.77
N LEU A 499 14.94 -3.47 -4.09
CA LEU A 499 15.65 -3.11 -5.34
C LEU A 499 16.86 -2.20 -5.07
N ALA A 500 17.90 -2.35 -5.90
CA ALA A 500 18.99 -1.40 -6.03
C ALA A 500 19.42 -1.27 -7.49
N TRP A 501 19.56 -0.04 -8.00
CA TRP A 501 20.11 0.20 -9.31
C TRP A 501 21.63 0.11 -9.32
N GLY A 502 22.17 -0.49 -10.36
CA GLY A 502 23.58 -0.37 -10.69
C GLY A 502 23.92 1.04 -11.15
N PRO A 503 25.15 1.52 -10.88
CA PRO A 503 25.57 2.87 -11.27
C PRO A 503 25.65 3.10 -12.78
N ASP A 504 25.65 2.03 -13.57
CA ASP A 504 25.62 2.06 -15.04
C ASP A 504 24.22 2.22 -15.64
N ALA A 505 23.18 2.21 -14.79
CA ALA A 505 21.78 2.26 -15.16
C ALA A 505 21.29 1.10 -16.06
N ASP A 506 22.12 0.09 -16.31
CA ASP A 506 21.75 -1.08 -17.11
C ASP A 506 21.47 -2.32 -16.26
N ARG A 507 21.71 -2.23 -14.96
CA ARG A 507 21.52 -3.36 -14.05
C ARG A 507 20.66 -3.01 -12.85
N LEU A 508 19.84 -3.99 -12.44
CA LEU A 508 19.01 -3.95 -11.22
C LEU A 508 19.35 -5.15 -10.34
N ALA A 509 19.75 -4.91 -9.11
CA ALA A 509 19.78 -5.95 -8.08
C ALA A 509 18.43 -5.98 -7.36
N PHE A 510 17.90 -7.16 -7.07
CA PHE A 510 16.64 -7.33 -6.34
C PHE A 510 16.63 -8.63 -5.55
N ILE A 511 15.80 -8.65 -4.52
CA ILE A 511 15.56 -9.83 -3.70
C ILE A 511 14.24 -10.47 -4.09
N PHE A 512 14.30 -11.71 -4.54
CA PHE A 512 13.15 -12.50 -4.91
C PHE A 512 13.29 -13.91 -4.37
N ASP A 513 12.27 -14.40 -3.65
CA ASP A 513 12.27 -15.67 -2.92
C ASP A 513 13.53 -15.82 -2.04
N ASP A 514 13.81 -14.77 -1.26
CA ASP A 514 14.94 -14.65 -0.34
C ASP A 514 16.33 -14.74 -1.01
N ALA A 515 16.40 -14.69 -2.34
CA ALA A 515 17.64 -14.77 -3.10
C ALA A 515 17.99 -13.44 -3.79
N LEU A 516 19.29 -13.12 -3.85
CA LEU A 516 19.80 -11.96 -4.57
C LEU A 516 19.91 -12.27 -6.05
N HIS A 517 19.21 -11.47 -6.85
CA HIS A 517 19.26 -11.52 -8.31
C HIS A 517 19.81 -10.22 -8.88
N ILE A 518 20.49 -10.32 -10.01
CA ILE A 518 20.90 -9.17 -10.84
C ILE A 518 20.30 -9.35 -12.23
N LEU A 519 19.50 -8.40 -12.66
CA LEU A 519 18.93 -8.32 -14.00
C LEU A 519 19.76 -7.35 -14.84
N GLU A 520 20.22 -7.77 -15.99
CA GLU A 520 20.79 -6.91 -17.02
C GLU A 520 19.68 -6.46 -18.00
N LEU A 521 19.42 -5.16 -18.06
CA LEU A 521 18.27 -4.63 -18.82
C LEU A 521 18.46 -4.72 -20.32
N SER A 522 19.70 -4.61 -20.79
CA SER A 522 20.06 -4.66 -22.22
C SER A 522 19.88 -6.07 -22.81
N SER A 523 20.17 -7.13 -22.07
CA SER A 523 19.99 -8.52 -22.51
C SER A 523 18.66 -9.14 -22.02
N GLY A 524 18.12 -8.65 -20.91
CA GLY A 524 17.01 -9.26 -20.20
C GLY A 524 17.39 -10.49 -19.38
N GLU A 525 18.69 -10.78 -19.26
CA GLU A 525 19.20 -11.93 -18.50
C GLU A 525 19.17 -11.65 -17.00
N VAL A 526 18.82 -12.67 -16.21
CA VAL A 526 18.77 -12.63 -14.74
C VAL A 526 19.78 -13.62 -14.17
N TYR A 527 20.64 -13.10 -13.32
CA TYR A 527 21.69 -13.87 -12.64
C TYR A 527 21.39 -13.96 -11.16
N ARG A 528 21.51 -15.15 -10.58
CA ARG A 528 21.50 -15.32 -9.14
C ARG A 528 22.90 -15.03 -8.58
N ALA A 529 23.01 -14.07 -7.67
CA ALA A 529 24.29 -13.54 -7.18
C ALA A 529 24.65 -13.98 -5.75
N ASP A 530 23.76 -14.65 -5.04
CA ASP A 530 24.01 -15.22 -3.70
C ASP A 530 24.39 -16.71 -3.75
N ARG A 531 24.56 -17.31 -2.57
CA ARG A 531 24.77 -18.75 -2.42
C ARG A 531 23.42 -19.47 -2.41
N ASP A 532 23.45 -20.74 -2.84
CA ASP A 532 22.30 -21.61 -2.65
C ASP A 532 22.03 -21.82 -1.15
N ASP A 533 20.74 -21.89 -0.80
CA ASP A 533 20.25 -22.11 0.56
C ASP A 533 20.58 -20.99 1.58
N THR A 534 20.91 -19.78 1.14
CA THR A 534 21.05 -18.61 2.02
C THR A 534 19.88 -17.62 1.83
N ILE A 535 19.61 -16.83 2.88
CA ILE A 535 18.60 -15.78 2.85
C ILE A 535 19.28 -14.44 2.64
N SER A 536 19.04 -13.82 1.46
CA SER A 536 19.56 -12.51 1.11
C SER A 536 18.54 -11.41 1.32
N SER A 537 19.02 -10.20 1.67
CA SER A 537 18.18 -9.03 1.85
C SER A 537 18.99 -7.73 1.70
N HIS A 538 18.29 -6.59 1.61
CA HIS A 538 18.84 -5.23 1.64
C HIS A 538 19.97 -4.99 0.63
N PRO A 539 19.75 -5.20 -0.68
CA PRO A 539 20.75 -4.87 -1.67
C PRO A 539 20.98 -3.35 -1.69
N THR A 540 22.24 -2.95 -1.73
CA THR A 540 22.65 -1.56 -1.88
C THR A 540 23.83 -1.49 -2.84
N TRP A 541 23.76 -0.57 -3.82
CA TRP A 541 24.72 -0.50 -4.92
C TRP A 541 25.28 0.92 -5.05
N ALA A 542 26.58 1.02 -5.16
CA ALA A 542 27.28 2.30 -5.31
C ALA A 542 28.36 2.22 -6.39
N PRO A 543 28.70 3.34 -7.04
CA PRO A 543 29.87 3.41 -7.92
C PRO A 543 31.14 3.15 -7.11
N TYR A 544 32.24 2.89 -7.82
CA TYR A 544 33.56 2.96 -7.19
C TYR A 544 33.84 4.38 -6.73
N GLY A 545 34.27 4.54 -5.50
CA GLY A 545 34.80 5.81 -5.04
C GLY A 545 35.96 6.30 -5.89
N PRO A 546 36.28 7.61 -5.90
CA PRO A 546 37.47 8.11 -6.56
C PRO A 546 38.66 7.32 -6.00
N ALA A 547 39.44 6.68 -6.89
CA ALA A 547 40.61 5.93 -6.49
C ALA A 547 41.44 6.80 -5.56
N ALA A 548 41.67 6.32 -4.32
CA ALA A 548 42.55 7.02 -3.39
C ALA A 548 43.86 7.26 -4.13
N GLY A 549 44.14 8.53 -4.45
CA GLY A 549 45.31 8.90 -5.22
C GLY A 549 46.57 8.34 -4.55
N ASN A 550 47.34 7.55 -5.31
CA ASN A 550 48.65 7.05 -4.92
C ASN A 550 49.61 8.21 -4.60
#